data_9bd7191901086a37bad1ef074948b9d3
#
_entry.id   9bd7191901086a37bad1ef074948b9d3
#
_cell.length_a   1.000
_cell.length_b   1.000
_cell.length_c   1.000
_cell.angle_alpha   90.00
_cell.angle_beta   90.00
_cell.angle_gamma   90.00
#
_symmetry.space_group_name_H-M   'P 1'
#
loop_
_entity.id
_entity.type
_entity.pdbx_description
1 polymer ?
#
loop_
_entity_poly.entity_id
_entity_poly.type
_entity_poly.pdbx_seq_one_letter_code
_entity_poly.pdbx_strand_id
1 'polypeptide(L)'
;ARVIDEGLSKRELADVIDNGDFGKQGKAITNFASQLATHQSQLAASVLKDPYRLDFLMLERGYNERDLENAIAKDITRFLLELGNGFTYVGRQPELVVGTDGYFPDLLFYHIRLRCYVVIELKVVDFKPEFAGKLNFYVAACNKLLRQPDDNPTIGLLLCKSKDQTKVE
;
A
#
# COMPACT_ATOMS: atom_id res chain seq x y z
N ALA A 1 -7.47 -4.51 -20.98
CA ALA A 1 -8.37 -5.36 -20.20
C ALA A 1 -9.74 -4.70 -20.07
N ARG A 2 -9.83 -3.48 -19.51
CA ARG A 2 -11.11 -2.77 -19.32
C ARG A 2 -11.87 -2.52 -20.63
N VAL A 3 -11.15 -2.25 -21.74
CA VAL A 3 -11.75 -2.06 -23.09
C VAL A 3 -12.47 -3.31 -23.56
N ILE A 4 -11.93 -4.47 -23.25
CA ILE A 4 -12.52 -5.76 -23.65
C ILE A 4 -13.73 -6.07 -22.75
N ASP A 5 -13.61 -5.82 -21.47
CA ASP A 5 -14.65 -6.15 -20.48
C ASP A 5 -15.85 -5.17 -20.52
N GLU A 6 -15.61 -3.88 -20.82
CA GLU A 6 -16.63 -2.83 -20.81
C GLU A 6 -17.07 -2.41 -22.21
N GLY A 7 -16.45 -2.92 -23.29
CA GLY A 7 -16.82 -2.62 -24.66
C GLY A 7 -16.65 -1.14 -25.07
N LEU A 8 -15.70 -0.45 -24.44
CA LEU A 8 -15.46 0.98 -24.66
C LEU A 8 -15.02 1.28 -26.10
N SER A 9 -15.57 2.33 -26.70
CA SER A 9 -15.08 2.86 -27.98
C SER A 9 -13.70 3.51 -27.82
N LYS A 10 -13.01 3.74 -28.96
CA LYS A 10 -11.69 4.42 -28.94
C LYS A 10 -11.75 5.82 -28.29
N ARG A 11 -12.86 6.51 -28.42
CA ARG A 11 -13.06 7.86 -27.87
C ARG A 11 -13.26 7.79 -26.36
N GLU A 12 -14.09 6.86 -25.90
CA GLU A 12 -14.31 6.62 -24.47
C GLU A 12 -13.04 6.12 -23.78
N LEU A 13 -12.23 5.31 -24.49
CA LEU A 13 -10.94 4.89 -24.00
C LEU A 13 -9.97 6.08 -23.84
N ALA A 14 -9.94 7.00 -24.82
CA ALA A 14 -9.11 8.20 -24.73
C ALA A 14 -9.53 9.07 -23.54
N ASP A 15 -10.84 9.29 -23.35
CA ASP A 15 -11.38 10.06 -22.21
C ASP A 15 -11.03 9.39 -20.85
N VAL A 16 -11.08 8.06 -20.78
CA VAL A 16 -10.67 7.28 -19.59
C VAL A 16 -9.16 7.40 -19.31
N ILE A 17 -8.34 7.42 -20.37
CA ILE A 17 -6.88 7.61 -20.26
C ILE A 17 -6.56 9.03 -19.79
N ASP A 18 -7.17 10.04 -20.42
CA ASP A 18 -6.93 11.45 -20.11
C ASP A 18 -7.41 11.83 -18.70
N ASN A 19 -8.51 11.23 -18.24
CA ASN A 19 -9.03 11.42 -16.88
C ASN A 19 -8.28 10.60 -15.81
N GLY A 20 -7.31 9.76 -16.20
CA GLY A 20 -6.54 8.93 -15.28
C GLY A 20 -7.35 7.85 -14.55
N ASP A 21 -8.49 7.46 -15.13
CA ASP A 21 -9.48 6.56 -14.52
C ASP A 21 -9.11 5.07 -14.62
N PHE A 22 -7.88 4.77 -15.03
CA PHE A 22 -7.36 3.40 -15.04
C PHE A 22 -7.09 2.92 -13.60
N GLY A 23 -7.98 2.08 -13.09
CA GLY A 23 -7.75 1.30 -11.88
C GLY A 23 -8.13 1.97 -10.55
N LYS A 24 -8.78 3.14 -10.57
CA LYS A 24 -9.32 3.77 -9.35
C LYS A 24 -10.78 3.41 -9.15
N GLN A 25 -11.02 2.29 -8.48
CA GLN A 25 -12.32 2.00 -7.87
C GLN A 25 -12.16 2.19 -6.36
N GLY A 26 -12.63 3.32 -5.84
CA GLY A 26 -12.59 3.66 -4.43
C GLY A 26 -11.99 5.06 -4.18
N LYS A 27 -12.21 5.57 -2.97
CA LYS A 27 -11.58 6.81 -2.49
C LYS A 27 -10.71 6.46 -1.30
N ALA A 28 -9.40 6.27 -1.52
CA ALA A 28 -8.45 6.17 -0.42
C ALA A 28 -8.51 7.43 0.45
N ILE A 29 -8.54 7.25 1.76
CA ILE A 29 -8.30 8.35 2.70
C ILE A 29 -6.79 8.51 2.74
N THR A 30 -6.27 9.64 2.25
CA THR A 30 -4.84 9.92 2.24
C THR A 30 -4.53 11.26 2.89
N ASN A 31 -3.36 11.36 3.52
CA ASN A 31 -2.82 12.60 4.06
C ASN A 31 -1.63 13.13 3.22
N PHE A 32 -1.44 12.63 2.02
CA PHE A 32 -0.30 12.93 1.15
C PHE A 32 -0.13 14.43 0.92
N ALA A 33 -1.24 15.16 0.67
CA ALA A 33 -1.19 16.59 0.39
C ALA A 33 -0.64 17.41 1.58
N SER A 34 -0.79 16.92 2.80
CA SER A 34 -0.32 17.60 4.01
C SER A 34 1.08 17.15 4.47
N GLN A 35 1.52 15.96 4.06
CA GLN A 35 2.77 15.34 4.54
C GLN A 35 3.87 15.25 3.50
N LEU A 36 3.53 15.28 2.22
CA LEU A 36 4.48 15.13 1.11
C LEU A 36 4.56 16.41 0.28
N ALA A 37 5.72 16.65 -0.34
CA ALA A 37 5.84 17.70 -1.35
C ALA A 37 4.82 17.48 -2.49
N THR A 38 4.31 18.54 -3.10
CA THR A 38 3.21 18.50 -4.08
C THR A 38 3.43 17.45 -5.18
N HIS A 39 4.58 17.47 -5.80
CA HIS A 39 4.93 16.54 -6.88
C HIS A 39 4.99 15.08 -6.38
N GLN A 40 5.50 14.83 -5.19
CA GLN A 40 5.53 13.50 -4.58
C GLN A 40 4.14 13.02 -4.18
N SER A 41 3.31 13.90 -3.64
CA SER A 41 1.91 13.64 -3.32
C SER A 41 1.12 13.20 -4.55
N GLN A 42 1.27 13.92 -5.66
CA GLN A 42 0.62 13.57 -6.94
C GLN A 42 1.11 12.22 -7.49
N LEU A 43 2.43 11.98 -7.43
CA LEU A 43 2.99 10.70 -7.88
C LEU A 43 2.53 9.55 -6.99
N ALA A 44 2.54 9.70 -5.67
CA ALA A 44 2.02 8.69 -4.74
C ALA A 44 0.56 8.36 -5.04
N ALA A 45 -0.29 9.35 -5.22
CA ALA A 45 -1.69 9.16 -5.58
C ALA A 45 -1.89 8.44 -6.94
N SER A 46 -0.93 8.57 -7.86
CA SER A 46 -1.01 7.92 -9.17
C SER A 46 -0.52 6.47 -9.19
N VAL A 47 0.37 6.08 -8.27
CA VAL A 47 0.98 4.74 -8.26
C VAL A 47 0.37 3.80 -7.22
N LEU A 48 -0.24 4.34 -6.17
CA LEU A 48 -0.90 3.55 -5.14
C LEU A 48 -2.36 3.29 -5.54
N LYS A 49 -2.77 2.04 -5.42
CA LYS A 49 -4.15 1.62 -5.75
C LYS A 49 -5.09 1.79 -4.56
N ASP A 50 -6.38 1.86 -4.88
CA ASP A 50 -7.48 1.71 -3.94
C ASP A 50 -8.73 1.19 -4.68
N PRO A 51 -9.28 0.03 -4.30
CA PRO A 51 -8.74 -0.94 -3.34
C PRO A 51 -7.67 -1.87 -3.94
N TYR A 52 -6.92 -2.56 -3.07
CA TYR A 52 -6.11 -3.73 -3.45
C TYR A 52 -6.95 -5.00 -3.41
N ARG A 53 -6.73 -5.90 -4.38
CA ARG A 53 -7.44 -7.19 -4.45
C ARG A 53 -6.53 -8.31 -3.98
N LEU A 54 -6.94 -8.98 -2.90
CA LEU A 54 -6.17 -10.05 -2.26
C LEU A 54 -6.82 -11.43 -2.43
N ASP A 55 -7.82 -11.55 -3.32
CA ASP A 55 -8.57 -12.80 -3.55
C ASP A 55 -7.68 -13.98 -3.97
N PHE A 56 -6.56 -13.68 -4.65
CA PHE A 56 -5.60 -14.69 -5.08
C PHE A 56 -4.91 -15.42 -3.93
N LEU A 57 -4.97 -14.90 -2.70
CA LEU A 57 -4.35 -15.53 -1.54
C LEU A 57 -5.13 -16.75 -1.02
N MET A 58 -6.35 -16.98 -1.52
CA MET A 58 -7.18 -18.14 -1.21
C MET A 58 -7.30 -18.44 0.29
N LEU A 59 -7.51 -17.41 1.10
CA LEU A 59 -7.61 -17.53 2.55
C LEU A 59 -8.93 -18.18 2.94
N GLU A 60 -8.87 -19.09 3.92
CA GLU A 60 -10.07 -19.72 4.51
C GLU A 60 -10.91 -18.70 5.30
N ARG A 61 -12.19 -19.00 5.50
CA ARG A 61 -13.05 -18.14 6.32
C ARG A 61 -12.51 -18.07 7.75
N GLY A 62 -12.48 -16.85 8.32
CA GLY A 62 -12.02 -16.62 9.69
C GLY A 62 -10.51 -16.50 9.86
N TYR A 63 -9.76 -16.30 8.77
CA TYR A 63 -8.33 -16.02 8.85
C TYR A 63 -8.03 -14.75 9.70
N ASN A 64 -6.87 -14.76 10.35
CA ASN A 64 -6.34 -13.65 11.12
C ASN A 64 -5.21 -12.90 10.36
N GLU A 65 -4.64 -11.83 10.95
CA GLU A 65 -3.55 -11.06 10.34
C GLU A 65 -2.33 -11.92 10.03
N ARG A 66 -1.99 -12.87 10.90
CA ARG A 66 -0.85 -13.76 10.71
C ARG A 66 -1.04 -14.72 9.53
N ASP A 67 -2.25 -15.20 9.34
CA ASP A 67 -2.61 -16.06 8.19
C ASP A 67 -2.50 -15.26 6.89
N LEU A 68 -2.99 -14.02 6.88
CA LEU A 68 -2.87 -13.10 5.76
C LEU A 68 -1.40 -12.80 5.45
N GLU A 69 -0.61 -12.47 6.44
CA GLU A 69 0.82 -12.19 6.30
C GLU A 69 1.59 -13.41 5.77
N ASN A 70 1.29 -14.62 6.28
CA ASN A 70 1.88 -15.87 5.80
C ASN A 70 1.52 -16.14 4.33
N ALA A 71 0.27 -15.91 3.95
CA ALA A 71 -0.19 -16.10 2.58
C ALA A 71 0.50 -15.12 1.61
N ILE A 72 0.65 -13.85 2.01
CA ILE A 72 1.40 -12.85 1.24
C ILE A 72 2.87 -13.26 1.09
N ALA A 73 3.52 -13.67 2.17
CA ALA A 73 4.92 -14.11 2.12
C ALA A 73 5.12 -15.34 1.23
N LYS A 74 4.14 -16.26 1.21
CA LYS A 74 4.18 -17.46 0.36
C LYS A 74 4.01 -17.13 -1.12
N ASP A 75 3.19 -16.13 -1.44
CA ASP A 75 2.93 -15.70 -2.83
C ASP A 75 3.28 -14.22 -3.04
N ILE A 76 4.48 -13.85 -2.59
CA ILE A 76 4.98 -12.48 -2.66
C ILE A 76 5.01 -11.94 -4.10
N THR A 77 5.21 -12.81 -5.08
CA THR A 77 5.23 -12.42 -6.49
C THR A 77 3.88 -11.87 -6.94
N ARG A 78 2.78 -12.55 -6.61
CA ARG A 78 1.42 -12.07 -6.93
C ARG A 78 1.08 -10.83 -6.13
N PHE A 79 1.51 -10.77 -4.87
CA PHE A 79 1.30 -9.58 -4.07
C PHE A 79 2.02 -8.35 -4.66
N LEU A 80 3.26 -8.50 -5.14
CA LEU A 80 3.98 -7.44 -5.84
C LEU A 80 3.28 -7.00 -7.14
N LEU A 81 2.72 -7.94 -7.90
CA LEU A 81 1.94 -7.63 -9.09
C LEU A 81 0.65 -6.87 -8.74
N GLU A 82 0.01 -7.21 -7.63
CA GLU A 82 -1.16 -6.48 -7.15
C GLU A 82 -0.79 -5.09 -6.64
N LEU A 83 0.32 -4.92 -5.91
CA LEU A 83 0.80 -3.61 -5.48
C LEU A 83 1.08 -2.69 -6.67
N GLY A 84 1.58 -3.24 -7.77
CA GLY A 84 1.87 -2.50 -9.00
C GLY A 84 3.35 -2.23 -9.21
N ASN A 85 3.65 -1.53 -10.31
CA ASN A 85 5.02 -1.30 -10.74
C ASN A 85 5.79 -0.37 -9.79
N GLY A 86 7.04 -0.72 -9.52
CA GLY A 86 7.98 0.08 -8.74
C GLY A 86 8.17 -0.39 -7.30
N PHE A 87 7.39 -1.34 -6.83
CA PHE A 87 7.59 -1.92 -5.51
C PHE A 87 8.70 -2.96 -5.49
N THR A 88 9.57 -2.85 -4.51
CA THR A 88 10.64 -3.80 -4.21
C THR A 88 10.45 -4.31 -2.78
N TYR A 89 10.40 -5.63 -2.62
CA TYR A 89 10.25 -6.25 -1.31
C TYR A 89 11.55 -6.15 -0.50
N VAL A 90 11.49 -5.55 0.67
CA VAL A 90 12.63 -5.41 1.59
C VAL A 90 12.59 -6.51 2.64
N GLY A 91 11.43 -6.75 3.25
CA GLY A 91 11.32 -7.79 4.27
C GLY A 91 9.97 -7.87 4.95
N ARG A 92 9.80 -8.97 5.67
CA ARG A 92 8.68 -9.26 6.56
C ARG A 92 9.15 -9.06 7.99
N GLN A 93 8.34 -8.37 8.78
CA GLN A 93 8.61 -8.09 10.19
C GLN A 93 10.06 -7.64 10.45
N PRO A 94 10.58 -6.65 9.66
CA PRO A 94 11.93 -6.15 9.94
C PRO A 94 11.95 -5.49 11.31
N GLU A 95 13.01 -5.74 12.05
CA GLU A 95 13.19 -5.11 13.36
C GLU A 95 13.61 -3.64 13.20
N LEU A 96 12.83 -2.75 13.78
CA LEU A 96 13.12 -1.32 13.91
C LEU A 96 13.44 -1.03 15.37
N VAL A 97 14.71 -0.84 15.69
CA VAL A 97 15.13 -0.56 17.06
C VAL A 97 15.00 0.93 17.35
N VAL A 98 14.08 1.30 18.25
CA VAL A 98 13.87 2.67 18.71
C VAL A 98 14.16 2.74 20.21
N GLY A 99 15.24 3.40 20.58
CA GLY A 99 15.75 3.35 21.96
C GLY A 99 16.30 1.96 22.28
N THR A 100 15.67 1.30 23.24
CA THR A 100 16.00 -0.08 23.67
C THR A 100 15.03 -1.13 23.14
N ASP A 101 13.96 -0.70 22.49
CA ASP A 101 12.84 -1.56 22.11
C ASP A 101 12.84 -1.87 20.61
N GLY A 102 12.55 -3.13 20.27
CA GLY A 102 12.37 -3.59 18.90
C GLY A 102 10.89 -3.50 18.48
N TYR A 103 10.64 -2.97 17.29
CA TYR A 103 9.32 -2.84 16.70
C TYR A 103 9.29 -3.51 15.33
N PHE A 104 8.19 -4.18 15.01
CA PHE A 104 8.09 -5.06 13.86
C PHE A 104 6.84 -4.70 13.02
N PRO A 105 6.97 -3.85 12.00
CA PRO A 105 5.90 -3.66 11.03
C PRO A 105 5.69 -4.95 10.23
N ASP A 106 4.47 -5.20 9.74
CA ASP A 106 4.15 -6.47 9.08
C ASP A 106 5.00 -6.67 7.82
N LEU A 107 5.03 -5.68 6.92
CA LEU A 107 5.79 -5.74 5.68
C LEU A 107 6.50 -4.41 5.40
N LEU A 108 7.70 -4.51 4.83
CA LEU A 108 8.47 -3.35 4.37
C LEU A 108 8.82 -3.52 2.89
N PHE A 109 8.55 -2.45 2.13
CA PHE A 109 8.91 -2.31 0.72
C PHE A 109 9.70 -1.03 0.50
N TYR A 110 10.34 -0.94 -0.67
CA TYR A 110 10.90 0.27 -1.21
C TYR A 110 10.27 0.54 -2.58
N HIS A 111 9.84 1.76 -2.84
CA HIS A 111 9.24 2.12 -4.12
C HIS A 111 10.23 2.93 -4.97
N ILE A 112 10.70 2.34 -6.06
CA ILE A 112 11.80 2.88 -6.89
C ILE A 112 11.45 4.27 -7.45
N ARG A 113 10.26 4.46 -8.02
CA ARG A 113 9.86 5.74 -8.62
C ARG A 113 9.61 6.83 -7.60
N LEU A 114 9.03 6.48 -6.46
CA LEU A 114 8.81 7.41 -5.34
C LEU A 114 10.08 7.66 -4.54
N ARG A 115 11.09 6.80 -4.69
CA ARG A 115 12.35 6.85 -3.94
C ARG A 115 12.07 6.95 -2.43
N CYS A 116 11.27 6.04 -1.92
CA CYS A 116 10.93 6.01 -0.51
C CYS A 116 10.63 4.58 -0.03
N TYR A 117 10.77 4.37 1.27
CA TYR A 117 10.23 3.18 1.91
C TYR A 117 8.71 3.22 1.96
N VAL A 118 8.09 2.04 1.90
CA VAL A 118 6.65 1.86 2.07
C VAL A 118 6.44 0.79 3.14
N VAL A 119 5.89 1.21 4.27
CA VAL A 119 5.51 0.33 5.37
C VAL A 119 4.08 -0.11 5.16
N ILE A 120 3.83 -1.40 5.22
CA ILE A 120 2.48 -1.96 5.12
C ILE A 120 2.11 -2.62 6.45
N GLU A 121 0.98 -2.22 6.98
CA GLU A 121 0.34 -2.83 8.15
C GLU A 121 -0.96 -3.50 7.71
N LEU A 122 -1.19 -4.73 8.16
CA LEU A 122 -2.32 -5.57 7.76
C LEU A 122 -3.35 -5.65 8.88
N LYS A 123 -4.62 -5.48 8.55
CA LYS A 123 -5.74 -5.65 9.49
C LYS A 123 -6.86 -6.43 8.83
N VAL A 124 -7.30 -7.52 9.48
CA VAL A 124 -8.42 -8.35 8.99
C VAL A 124 -9.77 -7.85 9.49
N VAL A 125 -9.81 -6.66 10.05
CA VAL A 125 -11.00 -5.95 10.54
C VAL A 125 -11.17 -4.62 9.81
N ASP A 126 -12.33 -3.99 9.97
CA ASP A 126 -12.56 -2.64 9.44
C ASP A 126 -11.60 -1.63 10.07
N PHE A 127 -11.35 -0.55 9.33
CA PHE A 127 -10.48 0.55 9.78
C PHE A 127 -10.89 1.07 11.16
N LYS A 128 -9.87 1.35 11.99
CA LYS A 128 -9.99 2.06 13.26
C LYS A 128 -8.89 3.12 13.36
N PRO A 129 -9.18 4.32 13.93
CA PRO A 129 -8.20 5.41 14.03
C PRO A 129 -6.90 5.04 14.76
N GLU A 130 -6.94 4.14 15.73
CA GLU A 130 -5.76 3.67 16.44
C GLU A 130 -4.74 2.96 15.54
N PHE A 131 -5.18 2.34 14.43
CA PHE A 131 -4.26 1.69 13.47
C PHE A 131 -3.39 2.70 12.74
N ALA A 132 -3.96 3.87 12.41
CA ALA A 132 -3.20 4.97 11.80
C ALA A 132 -2.12 5.49 12.75
N GLY A 133 -2.38 5.55 14.05
CA GLY A 133 -1.39 5.93 15.07
C GLY A 133 -0.19 4.98 15.10
N LYS A 134 -0.42 3.67 15.07
CA LYS A 134 0.64 2.65 15.02
C LYS A 134 1.44 2.75 13.72
N LEU A 135 0.75 2.90 12.58
CA LEU A 135 1.38 3.03 11.27
C LEU A 135 2.26 4.29 11.20
N ASN A 136 1.77 5.43 11.70
CA ASN A 136 2.54 6.68 11.76
C ASN A 136 3.82 6.56 12.59
N PHE A 137 3.79 5.80 13.69
CA PHE A 137 4.98 5.48 14.45
C PHE A 137 6.00 4.70 13.61
N TYR A 138 5.58 3.69 12.86
CA TYR A 138 6.47 2.93 11.98
C TYR A 138 7.03 3.79 10.84
N VAL A 139 6.23 4.65 10.25
CA VAL A 139 6.69 5.62 9.24
C VAL A 139 7.78 6.52 9.80
N ALA A 140 7.59 7.06 11.01
CA ALA A 140 8.59 7.88 11.68
C ALA A 140 9.87 7.10 12.00
N ALA A 141 9.75 5.86 12.46
CA ALA A 141 10.89 4.98 12.73
C ALA A 141 11.68 4.66 11.46
N CYS A 142 11.01 4.33 10.35
CA CYS A 142 11.68 4.10 9.06
C CYS A 142 12.38 5.37 8.55
N ASN A 143 11.77 6.54 8.67
CA ASN A 143 12.41 7.80 8.32
C ASN A 143 13.69 8.06 9.11
N LYS A 144 13.69 7.71 10.38
CA LYS A 144 14.84 7.92 11.26
C LYS A 144 15.96 6.89 11.06
N LEU A 145 15.60 5.63 10.83
CA LEU A 145 16.54 4.49 10.87
C LEU A 145 17.02 4.04 9.49
N LEU A 146 16.17 4.12 8.47
CA LEU A 146 16.40 3.49 7.17
C LEU A 146 16.54 4.49 6.03
N ARG A 147 15.79 5.59 6.07
CA ARG A 147 15.75 6.59 5.02
C ARG A 147 17.14 7.16 4.75
N GLN A 148 17.55 7.18 3.48
CA GLN A 148 18.78 7.81 3.04
C GLN A 148 18.56 9.30 2.75
N PRO A 149 19.64 10.13 2.69
CA PRO A 149 19.53 11.58 2.44
C PRO A 149 18.77 11.94 1.16
N ASP A 150 18.92 11.11 0.12
CA ASP A 150 18.28 11.31 -1.19
C ASP A 150 16.89 10.69 -1.30
N ASP A 151 16.42 10.00 -0.27
CA ASP A 151 15.10 9.41 -0.26
C ASP A 151 14.03 10.43 0.13
N ASN A 152 12.86 10.27 -0.45
CA ASN A 152 11.66 10.97 -0.02
C ASN A 152 11.11 10.37 1.29
N PRO A 153 10.23 11.08 2.00
CA PRO A 153 9.62 10.55 3.22
C PRO A 153 8.91 9.21 2.99
N THR A 154 9.04 8.32 3.97
CA THR A 154 8.39 7.01 4.00
C THR A 154 6.86 7.16 3.93
N ILE A 155 6.23 6.26 3.20
CA ILE A 155 4.77 6.16 3.09
C ILE A 155 4.28 4.96 3.90
N GLY A 156 3.18 5.13 4.63
CA GLY A 156 2.46 4.05 5.30
C GLY A 156 1.24 3.63 4.50
N LEU A 157 1.04 2.33 4.34
CA LEU A 157 -0.17 1.73 3.80
C LEU A 157 -0.83 0.87 4.87
N LEU A 158 -2.07 1.18 5.19
CA LEU A 158 -2.90 0.37 6.06
C LEU A 158 -3.90 -0.42 5.20
N LEU A 159 -3.72 -1.72 5.11
CA LEU A 159 -4.63 -2.60 4.40
C LEU A 159 -5.62 -3.21 5.39
N CYS A 160 -6.85 -2.70 5.39
CA CYS A 160 -7.93 -3.17 6.23
C CYS A 160 -8.95 -3.98 5.44
N LYS A 161 -9.55 -4.99 6.06
CA LYS A 161 -10.69 -5.71 5.50
C LYS A 161 -11.94 -4.89 5.77
N SER A 162 -12.53 -4.27 4.73
CA SER A 162 -13.93 -3.85 4.81
C SER A 162 -14.84 -5.02 4.46
N LYS A 163 -16.14 -4.92 4.76
CA LYS A 163 -17.12 -6.01 4.51
C LYS A 163 -17.09 -6.54 3.08
N ASP A 164 -16.64 -5.73 2.12
CA ASP A 164 -16.56 -6.09 0.70
C ASP A 164 -15.25 -5.66 0.00
N GLN A 165 -14.36 -4.88 0.66
CA GLN A 165 -13.15 -4.33 0.02
C GLN A 165 -12.07 -4.01 1.05
N THR A 166 -10.80 -4.10 0.63
CA THR A 166 -9.66 -3.62 1.41
C THR A 166 -9.56 -2.10 1.26
N LYS A 167 -9.55 -1.36 2.35
CA LYS A 167 -9.32 0.09 2.35
C LYS A 167 -7.83 0.39 2.52
N VAL A 168 -7.37 1.42 1.84
CA VAL A 168 -5.99 1.93 1.91
C VAL A 168 -6.02 3.31 2.56
N GLU A 169 -5.22 3.53 3.57
CA GLU A 169 -4.95 4.83 4.17
C GLU A 169 -3.57 5.37 3.86
#